data_d0259ad3d7d7d50b7a8cebb5fc3a0ed3
#
_entry.id   d0259ad3d7d7d50b7a8cebb5fc3a0ed3
#
_cell.length_a   1.000
_cell.length_b   1.000
_cell.length_c   1.000
_cell.angle_alpha   90.00
_cell.angle_beta   90.00
_cell.angle_gamma   90.00
#
_symmetry.space_group_name_H-M   'P 1'
#
loop_
_entity.id
_entity.type
_entity.pdbx_description
1 polymer ?
#
loop_
_entity_poly.entity_id
_entity_poly.type
_entity_poly.pdbx_seq_one_letter_code
_entity_poly.pdbx_strand_id
1 'polypeptide(L)' 'MELEHKKFLLDNYNNYDTAKNGYLRNLDLNTMKTYEHIFRTYINPSFILTIWCGACRMEMINRLYQYFENLENG' A
#
# COMPACT_ATOMS: atom_id res chain seq x y z
N MET A 1 -12.30 -4.53 5.91
CA MET A 1 -11.33 -5.00 4.90
C MET A 1 -11.36 -6.51 4.84
N GLU A 2 -11.31 -7.08 3.67
CA GLU A 2 -11.29 -8.53 3.50
C GLU A 2 -10.05 -9.15 4.14
N LEU A 3 -10.21 -10.38 4.63
CA LEU A 3 -9.12 -11.08 5.31
C LEU A 3 -7.88 -11.25 4.44
N GLU A 4 -8.07 -11.57 3.15
CA GLU A 4 -6.96 -11.68 2.20
C GLU A 4 -6.14 -10.41 2.11
N HIS A 5 -6.83 -9.27 2.06
CA HIS A 5 -6.16 -7.97 1.95
C HIS A 5 -5.43 -7.63 3.23
N LYS A 6 -6.03 -7.90 4.39
CA LYS A 6 -5.38 -7.69 5.68
C LYS A 6 -4.11 -8.54 5.79
N LYS A 7 -4.20 -9.80 5.40
CA LYS A 7 -3.05 -10.70 5.45
C LYS A 7 -1.92 -10.20 4.57
N PHE A 8 -2.25 -9.76 3.35
CA PHE A 8 -1.24 -9.21 2.43
C PHE A 8 -0.55 -7.99 3.03
N LEU A 9 -1.32 -7.07 3.62
CA LEU A 9 -0.73 -5.88 4.22
C LEU A 9 0.15 -6.22 5.42
N LEU A 10 -0.26 -7.18 6.24
CA LEU A 10 0.55 -7.60 7.39
C LEU A 10 1.81 -8.33 6.94
N ASP A 11 1.72 -9.20 5.94
CA ASP A 11 2.87 -9.94 5.43
C ASP A 11 3.91 -9.01 4.79
N ASN A 12 3.48 -7.85 4.31
CA ASN A 12 4.33 -6.87 3.63
C ASN A 12 4.52 -5.59 4.45
N TYR A 13 4.28 -5.65 5.75
CA TYR A 13 4.31 -4.47 6.61
C TYR A 13 5.65 -3.75 6.61
N ASN A 14 6.75 -4.48 6.39
CA ASN A 14 8.08 -3.88 6.32
C ASN A 14 8.20 -2.83 5.20
N ASN A 15 7.40 -2.94 4.15
CA ASN A 15 7.38 -1.92 3.10
C ASN A 15 6.85 -0.59 3.63
N TYR A 16 5.89 -0.63 4.55
CA TYR A 16 5.39 0.58 5.21
C TYR A 16 6.46 1.19 6.11
N ASP A 17 7.18 0.36 6.88
CA ASP A 17 8.25 0.85 7.75
C ASP A 17 9.30 1.62 6.97
N THR A 18 9.71 1.12 5.81
CA THR A 18 10.70 1.82 4.99
C THR A 18 10.10 3.07 4.35
N ALA A 19 8.86 2.99 3.88
CA ALA A 19 8.21 4.13 3.24
C ALA A 19 8.01 5.30 4.19
N LYS A 20 7.72 5.03 5.46
CA LYS A 20 7.60 6.08 6.48
C LYS A 20 8.90 6.85 6.65
N ASN A 21 10.02 6.20 6.42
CA ASN A 21 11.34 6.80 6.56
C ASN A 21 11.87 7.37 5.25
N GLY A 22 11.02 7.48 4.23
CA GLY A 22 11.39 8.06 2.95
C GLY A 22 12.13 7.12 2.02
N TYR A 23 12.07 5.83 2.26
CA TYR A 23 12.76 4.82 1.47
C TYR A 23 11.79 3.73 1.05
N LEU A 24 11.93 3.24 -0.18
CA LEU A 24 11.13 2.12 -0.67
C LEU A 24 12.02 1.19 -1.47
N ARG A 25 12.02 -0.09 -1.08
CA ARG A 25 12.75 -1.13 -1.81
C ARG A 25 12.14 -1.33 -3.19
N ASN A 26 12.93 -1.92 -4.08
CA ASN A 26 12.39 -2.37 -5.37
C ASN A 26 11.38 -3.47 -5.09
N LEU A 27 10.11 -3.16 -5.29
CA LEU A 27 9.04 -4.12 -5.17
C LEU A 27 8.80 -4.75 -6.53
N ASP A 28 8.44 -6.03 -6.55
CA ASP A 28 8.10 -6.63 -7.83
C ASP A 28 6.76 -6.08 -8.34
N LEU A 29 6.51 -6.28 -9.63
CA LEU A 29 5.33 -5.75 -10.26
C LEU A 29 4.05 -6.30 -9.65
N ASN A 30 4.04 -7.58 -9.32
CA ASN A 30 2.85 -8.21 -8.74
C ASN A 30 2.50 -7.61 -7.38
N THR A 31 3.51 -7.35 -6.54
CA THR A 31 3.29 -6.72 -5.24
C THR A 31 2.71 -5.32 -5.41
N MET A 32 3.27 -4.54 -6.34
CA MET A 32 2.76 -3.18 -6.60
C MET A 32 1.34 -3.19 -7.14
N LYS A 33 1.03 -4.12 -8.03
CA LYS A 33 -0.33 -4.25 -8.57
C LYS A 33 -1.33 -4.66 -7.49
N THR A 34 -0.91 -5.50 -6.56
CA THR A 34 -1.76 -5.91 -5.45
C THR A 34 -2.05 -4.72 -4.53
N TYR A 35 -1.03 -3.93 -4.22
CA TYR A 35 -1.23 -2.70 -3.45
C TYR A 35 -2.19 -1.74 -4.17
N GLU A 36 -2.00 -1.57 -5.46
CA GLU A 36 -2.87 -0.70 -6.25
C GLU A 36 -4.32 -1.18 -6.21
N HIS A 37 -4.51 -2.49 -6.37
CA HIS A 37 -5.85 -3.07 -6.33
C HIS A 37 -6.53 -2.82 -4.98
N ILE A 38 -5.80 -3.02 -3.88
CA ILE A 38 -6.34 -2.79 -2.54
C ILE A 38 -6.66 -1.31 -2.34
N PHE A 39 -5.78 -0.44 -2.78
CA PHE A 39 -6.00 1.00 -2.69
C PHE A 39 -7.26 1.41 -3.45
N ARG A 40 -7.44 0.89 -4.66
CA ARG A 40 -8.63 1.19 -5.46
C ARG A 40 -9.90 0.65 -4.83
N THR A 41 -9.80 -0.48 -4.16
CA THR A 41 -10.95 -1.13 -3.55
C THR A 41 -11.49 -0.33 -2.36
N TYR A 42 -10.61 0.26 -1.55
CA TYR A 42 -11.01 0.85 -0.28
C TYR A 42 -10.87 2.37 -0.22
N ILE A 43 -9.99 2.96 -0.97
CA ILE A 43 -9.67 4.38 -0.84
C ILE A 43 -10.14 5.19 -2.04
N ASN A 44 -9.74 4.80 -3.25
CA ASN A 44 -10.06 5.58 -4.45
C ASN A 44 -10.16 4.67 -5.66
N PRO A 45 -11.39 4.38 -6.13
CA PRO A 45 -11.58 3.46 -7.26
C PRO A 45 -11.01 3.96 -8.58
N SER A 46 -10.71 5.26 -8.68
CA SER A 46 -10.13 5.85 -9.89
C SER A 46 -8.61 5.95 -9.84
N PHE A 47 -7.99 5.48 -8.76
CA PHE A 47 -6.54 5.59 -8.59
C PHE A 47 -5.79 4.73 -9.62
N ILE A 48 -4.76 5.33 -10.22
CA ILE A 48 -3.86 4.63 -11.13
C ILE A 48 -2.44 4.88 -10.64
N LEU A 49 -1.73 3.79 -10.34
CA LEU A 49 -0.36 3.89 -9.86
C LEU A 49 0.60 4.18 -11.01
N THR A 50 1.42 5.22 -10.84
CA THR A 50 2.52 5.50 -11.75
C THR A 50 3.73 4.71 -11.27
N ILE A 51 3.95 3.55 -11.89
CA ILE A 51 4.92 2.56 -11.41
C ILE A 51 6.35 3.10 -11.34
N TRP A 52 6.73 3.95 -12.30
CA TRP A 52 8.08 4.51 -12.35
C TRP A 52 8.30 5.71 -11.43
N CYS A 53 7.27 6.17 -10.74
CA CYS A 53 7.37 7.30 -9.81
C CYS A 53 7.58 6.80 -8.39
N GLY A 54 8.80 6.93 -7.86
CA GLY A 54 9.10 6.48 -6.51
C GLY A 54 8.28 7.18 -5.45
N ALA A 55 8.09 8.49 -5.57
CA ALA A 55 7.28 9.25 -4.62
C ALA A 55 5.82 8.80 -4.64
N CYS A 56 5.30 8.49 -5.82
CA CYS A 56 3.91 8.02 -5.95
C CYS A 56 3.72 6.67 -5.27
N ARG A 57 4.70 5.78 -5.41
CA ARG A 57 4.64 4.46 -4.76
C ARG A 57 4.68 4.59 -3.24
N MET A 58 5.56 5.44 -2.72
CA MET A 58 5.66 5.66 -1.28
C MET A 58 4.38 6.27 -0.73
N GLU A 59 3.80 7.24 -1.44
CA GLU A 59 2.56 7.86 -1.02
C GLU A 59 1.42 6.85 -0.99
N MET A 60 1.32 6.01 -2.01
CA MET A 60 0.30 4.96 -2.04
C MET A 60 0.41 4.05 -0.83
N ILE A 61 1.62 3.57 -0.54
CA ILE A 61 1.85 2.65 0.58
C ILE A 61 1.54 3.34 1.91
N ASN A 62 2.03 4.57 2.11
CA ASN A 62 1.78 5.29 3.35
C ASN A 62 0.28 5.50 3.58
N ARG A 63 -0.45 5.92 2.57
CA ARG A 63 -1.88 6.17 2.69
C ARG A 63 -2.67 4.89 2.92
N LEU A 64 -2.29 3.82 2.23
CA LEU A 64 -2.97 2.54 2.36
C LEU A 64 -2.80 1.97 3.77
N TYR A 65 -1.59 1.98 4.31
CA TYR A 65 -1.35 1.47 5.65
C TYR A 65 -1.94 2.37 6.73
N GLN A 66 -1.98 3.68 6.51
CA GLN A 66 -2.68 4.58 7.44
C GLN A 66 -4.17 4.26 7.49
N TYR A 67 -4.77 4.00 6.34
CA TYR A 67 -6.17 3.58 6.28
C TYR A 67 -6.36 2.25 7.04
N PHE A 68 -5.48 1.29 6.80
CA PHE A 68 -5.54 -0.01 7.46
C PHE A 68 -5.41 0.11 8.98
N GLU A 69 -4.45 0.90 9.45
CA GLU A 69 -4.25 1.09 10.88
C GLU A 69 -5.45 1.77 11.53
N ASN A 70 -6.06 2.73 10.84
CA ASN A 70 -7.25 3.39 11.36
C ASN A 70 -8.42 2.43 11.49
N LEU A 71 -8.56 1.49 10.56
CA LEU A 71 -9.58 0.45 10.66
C LEU A 71 -9.36 -0.45 11.86
N GLU A 72 -8.11 -0.84 12.12
CA GLU A 72 -7.80 -1.75 13.22
C GLU A 72 -7.90 -1.08 14.58
N ASN A 73 -7.65 0.23 14.64
CA ASN A 73 -7.69 1.01 15.88
C ASN A 73 -9.03 1.69 16.14
N GLY A 74 -9.86 1.72 15.12
CA GLY A 74 -11.14 2.40 15.21
C GLY A 74 -12.27 1.47 15.43
#